data_af02af0146efd0f18cbba0a2a923ad9e
#
_entry.id   af02af0146efd0f18cbba0a2a923ad9e
#
_cell.length_a   1.000
_cell.length_b   1.000
_cell.length_c   1.000
_cell.angle_alpha   90.00
_cell.angle_beta   90.00
_cell.angle_gamma   90.00
#
_symmetry.space_group_name_H-M   'P 1'
#
loop_
_entity.id
_entity.type
_entity.pdbx_description
1 polymer ?
#
loop_
_entity_poly.entity_id
_entity_poly.type
_entity_poly.pdbx_seq_one_letter_code
_entity_poly.pdbx_strand_id
1 'polypeptide(L)'
;MAPLVRRSWSLRGHTPVLRQRGRALQKVSAIAAICIPPKRDQVALYFRLHADANVNTERAMDFLGHLQHQLHTPIVLVWDSFQAHKGELINECVLPRSAHLEYLPPYAPELNPVEYLWAYLKTNPLANDPAFDLHTLTHRARCATRSVQHRQDLLRGFLQHTGLSLRLA
;
A
#
# COMPACT_ATOMS: atom_id res chain seq x y z
N MET A 1 -5.10 7.65 6.37
CA MET A 1 -5.61 7.84 4.98
C MET A 1 -6.90 8.65 5.11
N ALA A 2 -6.97 9.86 4.57
CA ALA A 2 -8.21 10.65 4.52
C ALA A 2 -8.94 10.34 3.21
N PRO A 3 -10.28 10.23 3.21
CA PRO A 3 -11.04 10.05 1.98
C PRO A 3 -10.88 11.29 1.09
N LEU A 4 -10.67 11.06 -0.19
CA LEU A 4 -10.63 12.12 -1.18
C LEU A 4 -12.04 12.43 -1.67
N VAL A 5 -12.38 13.71 -1.70
CA VAL A 5 -13.62 14.18 -2.33
C VAL A 5 -13.36 14.28 -3.83
N ARG A 6 -14.12 13.53 -4.61
CA ARG A 6 -14.07 13.56 -6.08
C ARG A 6 -15.41 13.99 -6.66
N ARG A 7 -15.37 14.56 -7.86
CA ARG A 7 -16.59 14.82 -8.62
C ARG A 7 -17.33 13.50 -8.84
N SER A 8 -18.64 13.52 -8.62
CA SER A 8 -19.53 12.39 -8.77
C SER A 8 -20.75 12.80 -9.59
N TRP A 9 -21.46 11.82 -10.10
CA TRP A 9 -22.71 12.03 -10.81
C TRP A 9 -23.85 12.18 -9.81
N SER A 10 -24.79 13.10 -10.13
CA SER A 10 -26.00 13.32 -9.38
C SER A 10 -27.14 13.67 -10.36
N LEU A 11 -28.37 13.53 -9.91
CA LEU A 11 -29.51 14.02 -10.67
C LEU A 11 -29.38 15.52 -10.93
N ARG A 12 -29.82 15.96 -12.09
CA ARG A 12 -29.78 17.38 -12.47
C ARG A 12 -30.53 18.21 -11.43
N GLY A 13 -29.89 19.26 -10.91
CA GLY A 13 -30.43 20.11 -9.86
C GLY A 13 -30.21 19.62 -8.43
N HIS A 14 -29.60 18.44 -8.22
CA HIS A 14 -29.28 17.91 -6.88
C HIS A 14 -27.76 17.85 -6.69
N THR A 15 -27.24 18.71 -5.84
CA THR A 15 -25.81 18.62 -5.44
C THR A 15 -25.62 17.53 -4.41
N PRO A 16 -24.72 16.54 -4.61
CA PRO A 16 -24.45 15.52 -3.60
C PRO A 16 -23.89 16.14 -2.32
N VAL A 17 -24.50 15.86 -1.19
CA VAL A 17 -24.01 16.32 0.12
C VAL A 17 -23.30 15.18 0.81
N LEU A 18 -21.98 15.29 0.95
CA LEU A 18 -21.18 14.37 1.73
C LEU A 18 -21.08 14.88 3.18
N ARG A 19 -21.69 14.16 4.10
CA ARG A 19 -21.59 14.47 5.53
C ARG A 19 -20.34 13.80 6.10
N GLN A 20 -19.35 14.59 6.45
CA GLN A 20 -18.14 14.12 7.12
C GLN A 20 -18.13 14.63 8.56
N ARG A 21 -17.82 13.76 9.51
CA ARG A 21 -17.55 14.19 10.89
C ARG A 21 -16.21 14.94 10.91
N GLY A 22 -16.27 16.25 11.17
CA GLY A 22 -15.10 17.14 11.20
C GLY A 22 -14.20 16.99 12.43
N ARG A 23 -14.35 15.94 13.23
CA ARG A 23 -13.55 15.70 14.44
C ARG A 23 -13.04 14.27 14.44
N ALA A 24 -11.84 14.13 14.17
CA ALA A 24 -10.81 13.30 14.79
C ALA A 24 -9.67 13.14 13.80
N LEU A 25 -8.50 13.47 14.24
CA LEU A 25 -7.21 13.12 13.63
C LEU A 25 -7.00 11.60 13.53
N GLN A 26 -8.06 10.81 13.62
CA GLN A 26 -8.03 9.37 13.49
C GLN A 26 -7.65 8.98 12.06
N LYS A 27 -6.64 8.15 11.94
CA LYS A 27 -6.10 7.73 10.65
C LYS A 27 -5.88 6.22 10.60
N VAL A 28 -5.95 5.68 9.41
CA VAL A 28 -5.46 4.34 9.12
C VAL A 28 -4.15 4.48 8.37
N SER A 29 -3.07 4.00 8.97
CA SER A 29 -1.80 3.83 8.28
C SER A 29 -1.73 2.45 7.65
N ALA A 30 -1.03 2.34 6.55
CA ALA A 30 -0.90 1.10 5.81
C ALA A 30 0.55 0.87 5.40
N ILE A 31 0.96 -0.38 5.43
CA ILE A 31 2.19 -0.86 4.82
C ILE A 31 1.82 -1.97 3.84
N ALA A 32 2.46 -2.01 2.69
CA ALA A 32 2.23 -3.03 1.69
C ALA A 32 3.50 -3.37 0.91
N ALA A 33 3.52 -4.58 0.34
CA ALA A 33 4.54 -5.05 -0.58
C ALA A 33 3.87 -5.68 -1.79
N ILE A 34 4.34 -5.33 -2.98
CA ILE A 34 3.99 -5.99 -4.23
C ILE A 34 5.13 -6.95 -4.56
N CYS A 35 4.84 -8.24 -4.56
CA CYS A 35 5.81 -9.30 -4.74
C CYS A 35 5.69 -9.94 -6.12
N ILE A 36 6.83 -10.13 -6.75
CA ILE A 36 6.93 -10.76 -8.08
C ILE A 36 7.77 -12.04 -7.91
N PRO A 37 7.19 -13.23 -8.12
CA PRO A 37 7.93 -14.47 -8.04
C PRO A 37 8.94 -14.59 -9.20
N PRO A 38 9.96 -15.45 -9.07
CA PRO A 38 10.97 -15.65 -10.13
C PRO A 38 10.37 -16.05 -11.48
N LYS A 39 9.27 -16.79 -11.49
CA LYS A 39 8.55 -17.18 -12.71
C LYS A 39 7.81 -16.01 -13.37
N ARG A 40 7.58 -14.92 -12.64
CA ARG A 40 6.88 -13.71 -13.13
C ARG A 40 5.47 -13.96 -13.68
N ASP A 41 4.87 -15.09 -13.35
CA ASP A 41 3.53 -15.50 -13.80
C ASP A 41 2.40 -14.82 -13.03
N GLN A 42 2.65 -14.47 -11.78
CA GLN A 42 1.68 -13.82 -10.91
C GLN A 42 2.33 -12.66 -10.13
N VAL A 43 1.50 -11.71 -9.72
CA VAL A 43 1.88 -10.62 -8.83
C VAL A 43 1.08 -10.77 -7.55
N ALA A 44 1.76 -10.78 -6.41
CA ALA A 44 1.11 -10.88 -5.12
C ALA A 44 1.16 -9.55 -4.37
N LEU A 45 0.08 -9.23 -3.65
CA LEU A 45 0.01 -8.08 -2.76
C LEU A 45 -0.07 -8.56 -1.32
N TYR A 46 0.86 -8.11 -0.49
CA TYR A 46 0.81 -8.27 0.96
C TYR A 46 0.58 -6.92 1.60
N PHE A 47 -0.23 -6.85 2.65
CA PHE A 47 -0.49 -5.58 3.32
C PHE A 47 -0.87 -5.75 4.77
N ARG A 48 -0.63 -4.69 5.56
CA ARG A 48 -1.10 -4.57 6.93
C ARG A 48 -1.64 -3.16 7.17
N LEU A 49 -2.74 -3.06 7.90
CA LEU A 49 -3.37 -1.81 8.28
C LEU A 49 -3.21 -1.59 9.79
N HIS A 50 -2.88 -0.37 10.16
CA HIS A 50 -2.73 0.06 11.53
C HIS A 50 -3.74 1.19 11.82
N ALA A 51 -4.74 0.87 12.64
CA ALA A 51 -5.73 1.85 13.08
C ALA A 51 -5.11 2.77 14.12
N ASP A 52 -5.30 4.09 13.94
CA ASP A 52 -4.82 5.16 14.83
C ASP A 52 -3.35 5.07 15.24
N ALA A 53 -2.52 4.63 14.33
CA ALA A 53 -1.10 4.46 14.57
C ALA A 53 -0.26 4.83 13.35
N ASN A 54 0.98 5.26 13.56
CA ASN A 54 1.96 5.46 12.49
C ASN A 54 2.67 4.15 12.16
N VAL A 55 3.09 4.01 10.91
CA VAL A 55 4.10 3.02 10.54
C VAL A 55 5.45 3.56 11.00
N ASN A 56 6.07 2.88 11.93
CA ASN A 56 7.43 3.11 12.43
C ASN A 56 8.33 1.94 12.02
N THR A 57 9.61 2.04 12.32
CA THR A 57 10.61 1.01 12.01
C THR A 57 10.21 -0.36 12.57
N GLU A 58 9.76 -0.43 13.82
CA GLU A 58 9.35 -1.69 14.46
C GLU A 58 8.23 -2.41 13.69
N ARG A 59 7.18 -1.67 13.29
CA ARG A 59 6.07 -2.21 12.50
C ARG A 59 6.48 -2.61 11.08
N ALA A 60 7.42 -1.87 10.50
CA ALA A 60 7.99 -2.23 9.22
C ALA A 60 8.78 -3.54 9.32
N MET A 61 9.58 -3.70 10.37
CA MET A 61 10.32 -4.93 10.68
C MET A 61 9.40 -6.12 10.90
N ASP A 62 8.36 -5.94 11.72
CA ASP A 62 7.37 -6.99 11.98
C ASP A 62 6.62 -7.40 10.69
N PHE A 63 6.30 -6.45 9.83
CA PHE A 63 5.73 -6.74 8.51
C PHE A 63 6.68 -7.54 7.62
N LEU A 64 7.95 -7.17 7.56
CA LEU A 64 8.97 -7.87 6.77
C LEU A 64 9.24 -9.28 7.30
N GLY A 65 9.32 -9.46 8.62
CA GLY A 65 9.49 -10.77 9.23
C GLY A 65 8.34 -11.72 8.85
N HIS A 66 7.10 -11.25 8.90
CA HIS A 66 5.95 -12.03 8.45
C HIS A 66 5.98 -12.32 6.95
N LEU A 67 6.37 -11.34 6.13
CA LEU A 67 6.49 -11.51 4.69
C LEU A 67 7.51 -12.60 4.33
N GLN A 68 8.68 -12.56 4.96
CA GLN A 68 9.72 -13.57 4.77
C GLN A 68 9.27 -14.97 5.19
N HIS A 69 8.58 -15.06 6.35
CA HIS A 69 8.03 -16.32 6.81
C HIS A 69 7.00 -16.90 5.84
N GLN A 70 6.23 -16.06 5.14
CA GLN A 70 5.25 -16.50 4.14
C GLN A 70 5.89 -16.89 2.81
N LEU A 71 6.93 -16.19 2.39
CA LEU A 71 7.55 -16.40 1.08
C LEU A 71 8.47 -17.61 1.04
N HIS A 72 9.13 -17.96 2.15
CA HIS A 72 10.09 -19.09 2.28
C HIS A 72 11.21 -19.10 1.22
N THR A 73 11.53 -17.97 0.61
CA THR A 73 12.53 -17.86 -0.46
C THR A 73 13.41 -16.64 -0.23
N PRO A 74 14.64 -16.62 -0.80
CA PRO A 74 15.42 -15.38 -0.86
C PRO A 74 14.64 -14.28 -1.56
N ILE A 75 14.75 -13.05 -1.05
CA ILE A 75 14.05 -11.90 -1.58
C ILE A 75 15.02 -10.79 -1.97
N VAL A 76 14.71 -10.07 -3.04
CA VAL A 76 15.26 -8.75 -3.32
C VAL A 76 14.21 -7.76 -2.88
N LEU A 77 14.51 -7.00 -1.83
CA LEU A 77 13.63 -5.99 -1.28
C LEU A 77 13.98 -4.64 -1.90
N VAL A 78 13.09 -4.13 -2.75
CA VAL A 78 13.19 -2.79 -3.29
C VAL A 78 12.39 -1.85 -2.39
N TRP A 79 13.06 -0.87 -1.80
CA TRP A 79 12.48 -0.03 -0.77
C TRP A 79 12.58 1.45 -1.10
N ASP A 80 11.58 2.23 -0.70
CA ASP A 80 11.66 3.67 -0.79
C ASP A 80 12.57 4.26 0.30
N SER A 81 12.96 5.52 0.12
CA SER A 81 13.86 6.23 1.05
C SER A 81 13.12 6.85 2.24
N PHE A 82 11.96 6.31 2.65
CA PHE A 82 11.23 6.81 3.82
C PHE A 82 12.06 6.65 5.11
N GLN A 83 12.01 7.65 6.01
CA GLN A 83 12.87 7.67 7.20
C GLN A 83 12.70 6.45 8.12
N ALA A 84 11.49 5.90 8.24
CA ALA A 84 11.25 4.69 9.02
C ALA A 84 11.97 3.45 8.45
N HIS A 85 12.48 3.54 7.22
CA HIS A 85 13.19 2.50 6.49
C HIS A 85 14.72 2.62 6.59
N LYS A 86 15.25 3.71 7.16
CA LYS A 86 16.70 3.99 7.22
C LYS A 86 17.36 3.56 8.53
N GLY A 87 16.66 2.85 9.41
CA GLY A 87 17.26 2.40 10.67
C GLY A 87 18.33 1.33 10.44
N GLU A 88 19.50 1.48 11.09
CA GLU A 88 20.56 0.46 11.11
C GLU A 88 20.01 -0.92 11.53
N LEU A 89 18.97 -0.93 12.38
CA LEU A 89 18.26 -2.11 12.80
C LEU A 89 17.65 -2.92 11.64
N ILE A 90 17.25 -2.27 10.54
CA ILE A 90 16.70 -2.97 9.38
C ILE A 90 17.80 -3.75 8.67
N ASN A 91 18.98 -3.16 8.54
CA ASN A 91 20.11 -3.82 7.89
C ASN A 91 20.69 -4.98 8.72
N GLU A 92 20.66 -4.86 10.04
CA GLU A 92 21.31 -5.83 10.93
C GLU A 92 20.36 -6.94 11.43
N CYS A 93 19.09 -6.63 11.66
CA CYS A 93 18.18 -7.54 12.37
C CYS A 93 17.12 -8.20 11.49
N VAL A 94 16.77 -7.64 10.35
CA VAL A 94 15.58 -8.05 9.58
C VAL A 94 15.93 -8.74 8.28
N LEU A 95 17.09 -8.47 7.73
CA LEU A 95 17.50 -9.14 6.50
C LEU A 95 18.24 -10.43 6.90
N PRO A 96 17.57 -11.60 6.88
CA PRO A 96 18.32 -12.84 6.96
C PRO A 96 19.33 -12.85 5.82
N ARG A 97 20.38 -13.66 5.93
CA ARG A 97 21.45 -13.84 4.92
C ARG A 97 20.95 -14.09 3.49
N SER A 98 19.63 -14.27 3.31
CA SER A 98 18.92 -14.53 2.07
C SER A 98 18.17 -13.35 1.48
N ALA A 99 18.28 -12.13 2.04
CA ALA A 99 17.62 -10.96 1.49
C ALA A 99 18.64 -9.93 1.00
N HIS A 100 18.39 -9.38 -0.18
CA HIS A 100 19.17 -8.29 -0.76
C HIS A 100 18.31 -7.01 -0.75
N LEU A 101 18.88 -5.91 -0.27
CA LEU A 101 18.19 -4.64 -0.13
C LEU A 101 18.67 -3.66 -1.19
N GLU A 102 17.71 -3.11 -1.94
CA GLU A 102 17.91 -2.05 -2.91
C GLU A 102 17.04 -0.85 -2.58
N TYR A 103 17.57 0.35 -2.71
CA TYR A 103 16.82 1.56 -2.46
C TYR A 103 16.38 2.24 -3.75
N LEU A 104 15.13 2.65 -3.80
CA LEU A 104 14.66 3.54 -4.84
C LEU A 104 15.35 4.91 -4.71
N PRO A 105 15.57 5.61 -5.83
CA PRO A 105 16.08 6.97 -5.80
C PRO A 105 15.23 7.86 -4.89
N PRO A 106 15.83 8.81 -4.16
CA PRO A 106 15.06 9.76 -3.37
C PRO A 106 14.13 10.60 -4.28
N TYR A 107 12.96 10.93 -3.77
CA TYR A 107 11.96 11.75 -4.48
C TYR A 107 11.43 11.15 -5.79
N ALA A 108 11.46 9.84 -5.95
CA ALA A 108 10.94 9.12 -7.12
C ALA A 108 9.76 8.19 -6.76
N PRO A 109 8.63 8.72 -6.25
CA PRO A 109 7.46 7.90 -5.90
C PRO A 109 6.84 7.19 -7.10
N GLU A 110 7.05 7.71 -8.32
CA GLU A 110 6.61 7.11 -9.58
C GLU A 110 7.28 5.76 -9.86
N LEU A 111 8.43 5.47 -9.26
CA LEU A 111 9.10 4.17 -9.37
C LEU A 111 8.56 3.14 -8.35
N ASN A 112 7.76 3.58 -7.38
CA ASN A 112 7.21 2.70 -6.35
C ASN A 112 5.79 2.24 -6.73
N PRO A 113 5.58 0.98 -7.14
CA PRO A 113 4.27 0.49 -7.54
C PRO A 113 3.23 0.52 -6.40
N VAL A 114 3.66 0.55 -5.15
CA VAL A 114 2.78 0.67 -3.97
C VAL A 114 2.13 2.05 -3.91
N GLU A 115 2.77 3.11 -4.42
CA GLU A 115 2.15 4.44 -4.49
C GLU A 115 0.94 4.47 -5.44
N TYR A 116 0.98 3.71 -6.54
CA TYR A 116 -0.18 3.55 -7.43
C TYR A 116 -1.32 2.78 -6.75
N LEU A 117 -1.00 1.79 -5.90
CA LEU A 117 -2.01 1.13 -5.05
C LEU A 117 -2.69 2.15 -4.13
N TRP A 118 -1.91 3.00 -3.44
CA TRP A 118 -2.49 4.02 -2.55
C TRP A 118 -3.31 5.04 -3.31
N ALA A 119 -2.85 5.48 -4.47
CA ALA A 119 -3.58 6.38 -5.36
C ALA A 119 -4.91 5.75 -5.80
N TYR A 120 -4.88 4.49 -6.25
CA TYR A 120 -6.07 3.75 -6.65
C TYR A 120 -7.09 3.64 -5.51
N LEU A 121 -6.67 3.19 -4.33
CA LEU A 121 -7.55 3.01 -3.17
C LEU A 121 -8.21 4.33 -2.75
N LYS A 122 -7.45 5.42 -2.72
CA LYS A 122 -7.96 6.75 -2.35
C LYS A 122 -8.94 7.30 -3.38
N THR A 123 -8.71 7.04 -4.66
CA THR A 123 -9.46 7.70 -5.75
C THR A 123 -10.63 6.89 -6.27
N ASN A 124 -10.71 5.61 -5.98
CA ASN A 124 -11.79 4.72 -6.44
C ASN A 124 -12.61 4.19 -5.26
N PRO A 125 -12.25 3.06 -4.61
CA PRO A 125 -13.17 2.44 -3.65
C PRO A 125 -13.39 3.25 -2.38
N LEU A 126 -12.45 4.14 -2.00
CA LEU A 126 -12.56 4.97 -0.80
C LEU A 126 -12.88 6.45 -1.13
N ALA A 127 -13.05 6.80 -2.40
CA ALA A 127 -13.45 8.15 -2.78
C ALA A 127 -14.90 8.41 -2.41
N ASN A 128 -15.18 9.63 -1.95
CA ASN A 128 -16.54 10.06 -1.58
C ASN A 128 -17.23 9.18 -0.53
N ASP A 129 -16.46 8.36 0.20
CA ASP A 129 -16.98 7.44 1.21
C ASP A 129 -16.56 7.91 2.62
N PRO A 130 -17.32 8.83 3.24
CA PRO A 130 -17.02 9.33 4.56
C PRO A 130 -17.29 8.23 5.60
N ALA A 131 -16.22 7.65 6.13
CA ALA A 131 -16.34 6.78 7.28
C ALA A 131 -16.62 7.63 8.55
N PHE A 132 -17.64 7.23 9.31
CA PHE A 132 -18.01 7.95 10.52
C PHE A 132 -17.10 7.63 11.72
N ASP A 133 -16.42 6.51 11.67
CA ASP A 133 -15.53 6.02 12.73
C ASP A 133 -14.32 5.27 12.14
N LEU A 134 -13.31 5.08 12.99
CA LEU A 134 -12.06 4.44 12.62
C LEU A 134 -12.23 2.95 12.27
N HIS A 135 -13.13 2.26 12.95
CA HIS A 135 -13.40 0.84 12.71
C HIS A 135 -13.98 0.65 11.31
N THR A 136 -14.99 1.43 10.95
CA THR A 136 -15.59 1.42 9.61
C THR A 136 -14.57 1.76 8.54
N LEU A 137 -13.73 2.80 8.75
CA LEU A 137 -12.66 3.15 7.81
C LEU A 137 -11.67 2.00 7.63
N THR A 138 -11.23 1.39 8.73
CA THR A 138 -10.27 0.27 8.69
C THR A 138 -10.86 -0.94 7.98
N HIS A 139 -12.13 -1.26 8.27
CA HIS A 139 -12.83 -2.37 7.62
C HIS A 139 -12.94 -2.14 6.10
N ARG A 140 -13.40 -0.96 5.67
CA ARG A 140 -13.54 -0.60 4.25
C ARG A 140 -12.20 -0.62 3.53
N ALA A 141 -11.16 -0.04 4.14
CA ALA A 141 -9.81 -0.07 3.59
C ALA A 141 -9.30 -1.51 3.42
N ARG A 142 -9.58 -2.39 4.40
CA ARG A 142 -9.21 -3.81 4.33
C ARG A 142 -9.94 -4.52 3.20
N CYS A 143 -11.26 -4.35 3.09
CA CYS A 143 -12.06 -4.96 2.01
C CYS A 143 -11.59 -4.47 0.65
N ALA A 144 -11.37 -3.17 0.48
CA ALA A 144 -10.88 -2.58 -0.76
C ALA A 144 -9.49 -3.14 -1.15
N THR A 145 -8.55 -3.20 -0.20
CA THR A 145 -7.20 -3.73 -0.47
C THR A 145 -7.23 -5.23 -0.78
N ARG A 146 -8.07 -6.01 -0.07
CA ARG A 146 -8.27 -7.43 -0.38
C ARG A 146 -8.86 -7.64 -1.78
N SER A 147 -9.78 -6.79 -2.22
CA SER A 147 -10.31 -6.85 -3.58
C SER A 147 -9.19 -6.67 -4.61
N VAL A 148 -8.23 -5.76 -4.36
CA VAL A 148 -7.08 -5.56 -5.24
C VAL A 148 -6.14 -6.78 -5.25
N GLN A 149 -5.97 -7.49 -4.13
CA GLN A 149 -5.12 -8.71 -4.07
C GLN A 149 -5.51 -9.76 -5.11
N HIS A 150 -6.78 -9.84 -5.47
CA HIS A 150 -7.31 -10.81 -6.44
C HIS A 150 -7.36 -10.27 -7.88
N ARG A 151 -6.92 -9.04 -8.12
CA ARG A 151 -6.97 -8.35 -9.41
C ARG A 151 -5.59 -8.27 -10.04
N GLN A 152 -5.22 -9.32 -10.82
CA GLN A 152 -3.93 -9.37 -11.52
C GLN A 152 -3.77 -8.23 -12.54
N ASP A 153 -4.86 -7.83 -13.19
CA ASP A 153 -4.90 -6.69 -14.10
C ASP A 153 -4.45 -5.39 -13.43
N LEU A 154 -4.94 -5.11 -12.22
CA LEU A 154 -4.55 -3.92 -11.46
C LEU A 154 -3.10 -4.01 -10.96
N LEU A 155 -2.71 -5.14 -10.37
CA LEU A 155 -1.37 -5.33 -9.82
C LEU A 155 -0.30 -5.23 -10.92
N ARG A 156 -0.53 -5.84 -12.08
CA ARG A 156 0.35 -5.71 -13.26
C ARG A 156 0.36 -4.27 -13.78
N GLY A 157 -0.81 -3.59 -13.81
CA GLY A 157 -0.92 -2.19 -14.20
C GLY A 157 -0.09 -1.28 -13.30
N PHE A 158 -0.10 -1.47 -11.99
CA PHE A 158 0.73 -0.67 -11.06
C PHE A 158 2.22 -0.83 -11.36
N LEU A 159 2.68 -2.04 -11.66
CA LEU A 159 4.07 -2.28 -12.04
C LEU A 159 4.43 -1.64 -13.39
N GLN A 160 3.56 -1.75 -14.38
CA GLN A 160 3.78 -1.15 -15.70
C GLN A 160 3.87 0.38 -15.64
N HIS A 161 3.09 1.03 -14.76
CA HIS A 161 3.11 2.47 -14.60
C HIS A 161 4.43 3.01 -14.02
N THR A 162 5.21 2.19 -13.34
CA THR A 162 6.52 2.62 -12.83
C THR A 162 7.56 2.84 -13.93
N GLY A 163 7.30 2.43 -15.17
CA GLY A 163 8.29 2.45 -16.25
C GLY A 163 9.45 1.47 -16.06
N LEU A 164 9.45 0.69 -14.99
CA LEU A 164 10.45 -0.38 -14.79
C LEU A 164 10.20 -1.51 -15.79
N SER A 165 11.23 -1.89 -16.52
CA SER A 165 11.16 -2.94 -17.56
C SER A 165 11.08 -4.34 -16.96
N LEU A 166 10.03 -4.59 -16.16
CA LEU A 166 9.73 -5.90 -15.63
C LEU A 166 8.90 -6.68 -16.67
N ARG A 167 9.56 -7.57 -17.42
CA ARG A 167 8.84 -8.50 -18.30
C ARG A 167 8.12 -9.51 -17.42
N LEU A 168 6.82 -9.31 -17.25
CA LEU A 168 5.93 -10.29 -16.63
C LEU A 168 5.56 -11.33 -17.68
N ALA A 169 5.55 -12.60 -17.27
CA ALA A 169 5.11 -13.70 -18.11
C ALA A 169 3.59 -13.66 -18.33
#